data_5f9cc7d11fb07f4d701af5ab34b8d935
#
_entry.id   5f9cc7d11fb07f4d701af5ab34b8d935
#
_cell.length_a   1.000
_cell.length_b   1.000
_cell.length_c   1.000
_cell.angle_alpha   90.00
_cell.angle_beta   90.00
_cell.angle_gamma   90.00
#
_symmetry.space_group_name_H-M   'P 1'
#
loop_
_entity.id
_entity.type
_entity.pdbx_description
1 polymer ?
#
loop_
_entity_poly.entity_id
_entity_poly.type
_entity_poly.pdbx_seq_one_letter_code
_entity_poly.pdbx_strand_id
1 'polypeptide(L)'
;MKLSRRGLLAGCASMMLATCRRREPPPAPAAAPRTVDLFIESDGDFLAFTPDTLMCPTGAIVRLTFHHGGKFLSARHNWVLVRPGQMEAVDKSVEHEEGLVSKDDPRVIAFTPMCDKGASVMIQFAAPGPGDYPFFCSTPGHGECMNGILRVINDL
;
A
#
# COMPACT_ATOMS: atom_id res chain seq x y z
N MET A 1 27.43 -78.46 -51.53
CA MET A 1 26.79 -77.27 -52.13
C MET A 1 26.61 -76.29 -51.03
N LYS A 2 27.34 -75.16 -50.97
CA LYS A 2 27.36 -74.16 -49.95
C LYS A 2 26.89 -72.86 -50.56
N LEU A 3 25.79 -72.28 -50.08
CA LEU A 3 25.39 -70.93 -50.40
C LEU A 3 25.65 -70.06 -49.20
N SER A 4 26.52 -69.10 -49.40
CA SER A 4 26.78 -67.96 -48.46
C SER A 4 25.74 -66.87 -48.65
N ARG A 5 25.15 -66.40 -47.57
CA ARG A 5 24.35 -65.19 -47.56
C ARG A 5 25.12 -64.11 -46.79
N ARG A 6 25.48 -63.03 -47.51
CA ARG A 6 26.08 -61.83 -47.01
C ARG A 6 24.99 -61.02 -46.36
N GLY A 7 25.11 -60.72 -45.04
CA GLY A 7 24.28 -59.77 -44.34
C GLY A 7 24.74 -58.31 -44.55
N LEU A 8 23.81 -57.45 -44.95
CA LEU A 8 24.00 -56.04 -45.11
C LEU A 8 23.78 -55.40 -43.76
N LEU A 9 24.79 -54.76 -43.17
CA LEU A 9 24.63 -53.88 -41.98
C LEU A 9 24.26 -52.50 -42.45
N ALA A 10 23.00 -52.08 -42.18
CA ALA A 10 22.55 -50.70 -42.34
C ALA A 10 22.90 -49.96 -41.08
N GLY A 11 23.84 -49.03 -41.15
CA GLY A 11 24.14 -48.07 -40.04
C GLY A 11 23.14 -46.90 -40.01
N CYS A 12 22.35 -46.85 -38.97
CA CYS A 12 21.55 -45.66 -38.67
C CYS A 12 22.45 -44.62 -38.01
N ALA A 13 22.78 -43.55 -38.72
CA ALA A 13 23.40 -42.34 -38.16
C ALA A 13 22.34 -41.51 -37.50
N SER A 14 22.26 -41.57 -36.16
CA SER A 14 21.39 -40.66 -35.35
C SER A 14 22.00 -39.27 -35.31
N MET A 15 21.41 -38.34 -36.04
CA MET A 15 21.75 -36.94 -36.04
C MET A 15 21.16 -36.30 -34.75
N MET A 16 22.03 -36.09 -33.73
CA MET A 16 21.62 -35.31 -32.52
C MET A 16 21.54 -33.83 -32.90
N LEU A 17 20.31 -33.32 -33.04
CA LEU A 17 20.03 -31.90 -33.11
C LEU A 17 20.24 -31.30 -31.71
N ALA A 18 21.39 -30.68 -31.46
CA ALA A 18 21.64 -29.87 -30.29
C ALA A 18 20.78 -28.60 -30.37
N THR A 19 19.61 -28.62 -29.74
CA THR A 19 18.82 -27.42 -29.55
C THR A 19 19.57 -26.50 -28.56
N CYS A 20 20.22 -25.46 -29.07
CA CYS A 20 20.72 -24.35 -28.26
C CYS A 20 19.52 -23.65 -27.62
N ARG A 21 19.15 -24.03 -26.41
CA ARG A 21 18.25 -23.21 -25.56
C ARG A 21 18.95 -21.90 -25.28
N ARG A 22 18.49 -20.85 -25.93
CA ARG A 22 18.88 -19.49 -25.62
C ARG A 22 18.53 -19.26 -24.14
N ARG A 23 19.53 -19.11 -23.28
CA ARG A 23 19.34 -18.82 -21.87
C ARG A 23 18.72 -17.42 -21.81
N GLU A 24 17.46 -17.31 -21.32
CA GLU A 24 16.80 -16.04 -21.05
C GLU A 24 17.67 -15.23 -20.07
N PRO A 25 17.95 -13.94 -20.35
CA PRO A 25 18.72 -13.14 -19.41
C PRO A 25 17.98 -13.09 -18.06
N PRO A 26 18.70 -13.06 -16.93
CA PRO A 26 18.09 -12.94 -15.63
C PRO A 26 17.23 -11.67 -15.59
N PRO A 27 16.05 -11.70 -14.92
CA PRO A 27 15.22 -10.51 -14.78
C PRO A 27 16.03 -9.37 -14.17
N ALA A 28 15.86 -8.18 -14.72
CA ALA A 28 16.51 -6.97 -14.20
C ALA A 28 16.17 -6.80 -12.71
N PRO A 29 17.12 -6.35 -11.89
CA PRO A 29 16.83 -6.06 -10.47
C PRO A 29 15.64 -5.14 -10.37
N ALA A 30 14.67 -5.48 -9.52
CA ALA A 30 13.54 -4.60 -9.24
C ALA A 30 14.06 -3.25 -8.76
N ALA A 31 13.60 -2.16 -9.37
CA ALA A 31 13.97 -0.82 -8.95
C ALA A 31 13.58 -0.62 -7.47
N ALA A 32 14.44 0.06 -6.70
CA ALA A 32 14.14 0.37 -5.31
C ALA A 32 12.82 1.17 -5.24
N PRO A 33 11.95 0.90 -4.24
CA PRO A 33 10.69 1.59 -4.12
C PRO A 33 10.93 3.11 -3.96
N ARG A 34 10.17 3.91 -4.72
CA ARG A 34 10.20 5.36 -4.63
C ARG A 34 9.64 5.80 -3.27
N THR A 35 10.28 6.73 -2.59
CA THR A 35 9.73 7.34 -1.37
C THR A 35 8.99 8.62 -1.74
N VAL A 36 7.81 8.82 -1.16
CA VAL A 36 6.94 9.99 -1.35
C VAL A 36 6.61 10.59 0.00
N ASP A 37 6.82 11.90 0.14
CA ASP A 37 6.44 12.65 1.33
C ASP A 37 5.06 13.26 1.14
N LEU A 38 4.16 12.98 2.09
CA LEU A 38 2.82 13.57 2.15
C LEU A 38 2.68 14.35 3.45
N PHE A 39 1.99 15.48 3.34
CA PHE A 39 1.64 16.32 4.49
C PHE A 39 0.13 16.49 4.54
N ILE A 40 -0.43 16.40 5.74
CA ILE A 40 -1.84 16.63 6.01
C ILE A 40 -1.98 17.25 7.41
N GLU A 41 -2.94 18.13 7.59
CA GLU A 41 -3.22 18.72 8.88
C GLU A 41 -4.71 18.73 9.20
N SER A 42 -5.06 18.91 10.48
CA SER A 42 -6.43 19.30 10.82
C SER A 42 -6.65 20.77 10.42
N ASP A 43 -7.81 21.08 9.85
CA ASP A 43 -8.16 22.44 9.40
C ASP A 43 -8.49 23.35 10.60
N GLY A 44 -7.43 23.75 11.30
CA GLY A 44 -7.56 24.56 12.52
C GLY A 44 -8.39 23.83 13.59
N ASP A 45 -9.46 24.47 14.06
CA ASP A 45 -10.39 23.93 15.05
C ASP A 45 -11.65 23.31 14.41
N PHE A 46 -11.67 23.13 13.09
CA PHE A 46 -12.73 22.42 12.38
C PHE A 46 -12.46 20.91 12.36
N LEU A 47 -13.53 20.13 12.33
CA LEU A 47 -13.45 18.67 12.17
C LEU A 47 -13.25 18.31 10.69
N ALA A 48 -12.12 18.72 10.13
CA ALA A 48 -11.75 18.51 8.75
C ALA A 48 -10.24 18.30 8.60
N PHE A 49 -9.84 17.64 7.53
CA PHE A 49 -8.44 17.56 7.10
C PHE A 49 -8.16 18.54 5.96
N THR A 50 -6.94 19.07 5.93
CA THR A 50 -6.42 19.86 4.83
C THR A 50 -5.05 19.31 4.40
N PRO A 51 -4.90 18.86 3.15
CA PRO A 51 -5.97 18.66 2.16
C PRO A 51 -6.86 17.44 2.50
N ASP A 52 -8.07 17.39 1.98
CA ASP A 52 -8.98 16.24 2.08
C ASP A 52 -8.69 15.12 1.07
N THR A 53 -7.82 15.39 0.12
CA THR A 53 -7.38 14.44 -0.90
C THR A 53 -5.85 14.41 -0.98
N LEU A 54 -5.30 13.22 -0.76
CA LEU A 54 -3.88 12.92 -0.93
C LEU A 54 -3.68 12.03 -2.16
N MET A 55 -2.47 12.06 -2.75
CA MET A 55 -2.14 11.24 -3.91
C MET A 55 -0.74 10.66 -3.80
N CYS A 56 -0.57 9.38 -4.17
CA CYS A 56 0.73 8.76 -4.30
C CYS A 56 0.74 7.69 -5.40
N PRO A 57 1.92 7.33 -5.95
CA PRO A 57 2.02 6.19 -6.86
C PRO A 57 1.95 4.86 -6.12
N THR A 58 1.45 3.83 -6.80
CA THR A 58 1.43 2.45 -6.29
C THR A 58 2.84 1.96 -5.97
N GLY A 59 2.97 1.15 -4.91
CA GLY A 59 4.25 0.56 -4.50
C GLY A 59 5.27 1.55 -3.92
N ALA A 60 4.92 2.83 -3.79
CA ALA A 60 5.77 3.80 -3.11
C ALA A 60 5.85 3.53 -1.61
N ILE A 61 6.94 3.93 -1.00
CA ILE A 61 7.03 4.09 0.45
C ILE A 61 6.56 5.50 0.79
N VAL A 62 5.40 5.60 1.43
CA VAL A 62 4.82 6.89 1.83
C VAL A 62 5.35 7.27 3.21
N ARG A 63 5.89 8.47 3.34
CA ARG A 63 6.15 9.14 4.63
C ARG A 63 5.08 10.20 4.82
N LEU A 64 4.12 9.91 5.68
CA LEU A 64 3.02 10.84 5.99
C LEU A 64 3.35 11.60 7.26
N THR A 65 3.30 12.93 7.19
CA THR A 65 3.32 13.82 8.36
C THR A 65 1.90 14.35 8.57
N PHE A 66 1.34 14.06 9.74
CA PHE A 66 0.10 14.66 10.22
C PHE A 66 0.41 15.74 11.25
N HIS A 67 -0.13 16.94 11.06
CA HIS A 67 -0.04 18.06 11.98
C HIS A 67 -1.43 18.41 12.56
N HIS A 68 -1.52 18.58 13.88
CA HIS A 68 -2.74 19.05 14.52
C HIS A 68 -2.74 20.58 14.56
N GLY A 69 -3.41 21.23 13.57
CA GLY A 69 -3.45 22.68 13.40
C GLY A 69 -4.37 23.44 14.37
N GLY A 70 -5.14 22.74 15.24
CA GLY A 70 -6.06 23.36 16.19
C GLY A 70 -5.37 24.21 17.25
N LYS A 71 -6.09 25.25 17.71
CA LYS A 71 -5.57 26.23 18.70
C LYS A 71 -6.39 26.26 19.98
N PHE A 72 -7.69 26.08 19.90
CA PHE A 72 -8.64 26.29 21.02
C PHE A 72 -9.20 24.97 21.54
N LEU A 73 -9.56 24.03 20.66
CA LEU A 73 -10.12 22.75 21.06
C LEU A 73 -9.06 21.83 21.65
N SER A 74 -9.43 21.10 22.70
CA SER A 74 -8.55 20.14 23.37
C SER A 74 -8.66 18.71 22.82
N ALA A 75 -9.55 18.47 21.86
CA ALA A 75 -9.71 17.18 21.26
C ALA A 75 -8.42 16.77 20.54
N ARG A 76 -8.00 15.53 20.76
CA ARG A 76 -6.89 14.94 20.01
C ARG A 76 -7.40 14.42 18.67
N HIS A 77 -6.56 14.43 17.68
CA HIS A 77 -6.84 13.90 16.36
C HIS A 77 -5.78 12.89 15.94
N ASN A 78 -6.15 12.02 15.04
CA ASN A 78 -5.23 11.13 14.32
C ASN A 78 -5.66 11.03 12.87
N TRP A 79 -4.87 10.31 12.09
CA TRP A 79 -5.16 9.96 10.70
C TRP A 79 -5.14 8.45 10.56
N VAL A 80 -6.22 7.87 10.05
CA VAL A 80 -6.40 6.41 9.91
C VAL A 80 -6.78 6.09 8.47
N LEU A 81 -5.93 5.33 7.76
CA LEU A 81 -6.16 4.86 6.41
C LEU A 81 -6.74 3.45 6.45
N VAL A 82 -7.85 3.26 5.77
CA VAL A 82 -8.54 1.97 5.75
C VAL A 82 -8.78 1.44 4.34
N ARG A 83 -9.09 0.17 4.25
CA ARG A 83 -9.48 -0.46 2.98
C ARG A 83 -10.79 0.14 2.49
N PRO A 84 -11.04 0.16 1.16
CA PRO A 84 -12.30 0.65 0.59
C PRO A 84 -13.51 -0.03 1.23
N GLY A 85 -14.53 0.78 1.57
CA GLY A 85 -15.77 0.33 2.20
C GLY A 85 -15.66 -0.09 3.67
N GLN A 86 -14.51 0.10 4.34
CA GLN A 86 -14.32 -0.31 5.73
C GLN A 86 -14.36 0.84 6.74
N MET A 87 -14.44 2.09 6.30
CA MET A 87 -14.33 3.26 7.18
C MET A 87 -15.38 3.24 8.30
N GLU A 88 -16.66 3.14 7.96
CA GLU A 88 -17.76 3.12 8.94
C GLU A 88 -17.62 1.95 9.95
N ALA A 89 -17.24 0.76 9.46
CA ALA A 89 -17.08 -0.41 10.31
C ALA A 89 -15.90 -0.29 11.28
N VAL A 90 -14.81 0.37 10.85
CA VAL A 90 -13.65 0.65 11.71
C VAL A 90 -14.00 1.76 12.70
N ASP A 91 -14.60 2.86 12.26
CA ASP A 91 -15.00 3.98 13.11
C ASP A 91 -15.90 3.50 14.27
N LYS A 92 -16.94 2.73 13.97
CA LYS A 92 -17.80 2.12 14.99
C LYS A 92 -17.05 1.17 15.93
N SER A 93 -16.04 0.44 15.46
CA SER A 93 -15.32 -0.53 16.31
C SER A 93 -14.40 0.15 17.31
N VAL A 94 -13.95 1.37 17.07
CA VAL A 94 -13.03 2.12 17.96
C VAL A 94 -13.75 3.13 18.84
N GLU A 95 -15.06 3.30 18.70
CA GLU A 95 -15.86 4.26 19.47
C GLU A 95 -15.78 3.99 21.00
N HIS A 96 -15.75 2.72 21.40
CA HIS A 96 -15.64 2.31 22.80
C HIS A 96 -14.18 2.26 23.31
N GLU A 97 -13.21 2.37 22.41
CA GLU A 97 -11.78 2.33 22.70
C GLU A 97 -11.15 3.72 22.69
N GLU A 98 -11.92 4.76 22.97
CA GLU A 98 -11.46 6.16 22.90
C GLU A 98 -10.82 6.54 21.54
N GLY A 99 -11.23 5.90 20.47
CA GLY A 99 -10.68 6.08 19.15
C GLY A 99 -9.34 5.38 18.89
N LEU A 100 -8.91 4.49 19.79
CA LEU A 100 -7.65 3.77 19.64
C LEU A 100 -7.77 2.67 18.57
N VAL A 101 -6.95 2.78 17.53
CA VAL A 101 -6.91 1.84 16.42
C VAL A 101 -5.90 0.72 16.70
N SER A 102 -6.31 -0.53 16.48
CA SER A 102 -5.40 -1.67 16.58
C SER A 102 -4.56 -1.84 15.32
N LYS A 103 -3.25 -2.06 15.49
CA LYS A 103 -2.33 -2.42 14.38
C LYS A 103 -2.64 -3.78 13.76
N ASP A 104 -3.38 -4.63 14.47
CA ASP A 104 -3.72 -5.99 14.04
C ASP A 104 -5.08 -6.05 13.33
N ASP A 105 -5.78 -4.91 13.17
CA ASP A 105 -7.03 -4.85 12.43
C ASP A 105 -6.76 -4.96 10.91
N PRO A 106 -7.20 -6.03 10.24
CA PRO A 106 -6.92 -6.24 8.81
C PRO A 106 -7.61 -5.23 7.89
N ARG A 107 -8.55 -4.44 8.41
CA ARG A 107 -9.26 -3.38 7.68
C ARG A 107 -8.41 -2.09 7.60
N VAL A 108 -7.49 -1.92 8.55
CA VAL A 108 -6.62 -0.74 8.65
C VAL A 108 -5.32 -0.98 7.87
N ILE A 109 -4.92 0.01 7.08
CA ILE A 109 -3.69 -0.03 6.27
C ILE A 109 -2.56 0.67 7.02
N ALA A 110 -2.83 1.86 7.56
CA ALA A 110 -1.88 2.66 8.32
C ALA A 110 -2.63 3.64 9.22
N PHE A 111 -2.01 4.06 10.31
CA PHE A 111 -2.57 5.09 11.18
C PHE A 111 -1.46 5.82 11.95
N THR A 112 -1.73 7.07 12.32
CA THR A 112 -0.91 7.81 13.28
C THR A 112 -1.38 7.57 14.71
N PRO A 113 -0.51 7.69 15.72
CA PRO A 113 -0.99 7.84 17.09
C PRO A 113 -1.85 9.09 17.22
N MET A 114 -2.61 9.17 18.33
CA MET A 114 -3.33 10.38 18.69
C MET A 114 -2.37 11.53 18.90
N CYS A 115 -2.66 12.65 18.27
CA CYS A 115 -1.83 13.85 18.24
C CYS A 115 -2.49 14.97 19.01
N ASP A 116 -1.77 15.57 19.94
CA ASP A 116 -2.22 16.74 20.68
C ASP A 116 -2.12 18.00 19.80
N LYS A 117 -2.92 19.02 20.12
CA LYS A 117 -2.91 20.29 19.38
C LYS A 117 -1.51 20.90 19.25
N GLY A 118 -1.18 21.38 18.07
CA GLY A 118 0.11 21.97 17.73
C GLY A 118 1.24 20.95 17.54
N ALA A 119 0.99 19.67 17.81
CA ALA A 119 1.98 18.63 17.59
C ALA A 119 1.94 18.07 16.15
N SER A 120 3.01 17.40 15.78
CA SER A 120 3.11 16.65 14.51
C SER A 120 3.60 15.24 14.76
N VAL A 121 3.09 14.30 14.01
CA VAL A 121 3.53 12.91 14.03
C VAL A 121 3.81 12.45 12.61
N MET A 122 4.79 11.59 12.43
CA MET A 122 5.14 11.02 11.14
C MET A 122 5.06 9.51 11.21
N ILE A 123 4.48 8.93 10.16
CA ILE A 123 4.47 7.48 9.95
C ILE A 123 5.02 7.14 8.57
N GLN A 124 5.40 5.88 8.40
CA GLN A 124 5.81 5.33 7.12
C GLN A 124 5.03 4.05 6.82
N PHE A 125 4.53 3.93 5.59
CA PHE A 125 3.83 2.72 5.14
C PHE A 125 4.04 2.50 3.64
N ALA A 126 3.80 1.27 3.18
CA ALA A 126 3.79 0.96 1.75
C ALA A 126 2.44 1.38 1.15
N ALA A 127 2.47 2.13 0.05
CA ALA A 127 1.27 2.45 -0.71
C ALA A 127 0.60 1.16 -1.20
N PRO A 128 -0.72 1.01 -1.02
CA PRO A 128 -1.44 -0.15 -1.55
C PRO A 128 -1.51 -0.14 -3.08
N GLY A 129 -2.21 -1.10 -3.67
CA GLY A 129 -2.49 -1.11 -5.11
C GLY A 129 -3.30 0.10 -5.56
N PRO A 130 -3.40 0.35 -6.89
CA PRO A 130 -4.15 1.49 -7.40
C PRO A 130 -5.61 1.49 -6.94
N GLY A 131 -6.13 2.67 -6.56
CA GLY A 131 -7.49 2.83 -6.06
C GLY A 131 -7.66 4.02 -5.13
N ASP A 132 -8.87 4.24 -4.67
CA ASP A 132 -9.24 5.27 -3.71
C ASP A 132 -9.44 4.62 -2.33
N TYR A 133 -8.68 5.08 -1.35
CA TYR A 133 -8.65 4.56 0.01
C TYR A 133 -9.12 5.65 0.97
N PRO A 134 -10.21 5.44 1.71
CA PRO A 134 -10.67 6.44 2.66
C PRO A 134 -9.71 6.52 3.86
N PHE A 135 -9.55 7.74 4.36
CA PHE A 135 -8.94 8.00 5.65
C PHE A 135 -9.87 8.86 6.52
N PHE A 136 -9.72 8.78 7.83
CA PHE A 136 -10.56 9.51 8.76
C PHE A 136 -9.84 9.73 10.11
N CYS A 137 -10.42 10.58 10.97
CA CYS A 137 -10.03 10.72 12.37
C CYS A 137 -10.88 9.77 13.21
N SER A 138 -10.23 8.87 13.95
CA SER A 138 -10.94 7.87 14.76
C SER A 138 -11.35 8.36 16.16
N THR A 139 -11.13 9.62 16.49
CA THR A 139 -11.71 10.22 17.71
C THR A 139 -13.22 10.08 17.66
N PRO A 140 -13.89 9.57 18.71
CA PRO A 140 -15.33 9.30 18.69
C PRO A 140 -16.15 10.50 18.20
N GLY A 141 -17.03 10.27 17.21
CA GLY A 141 -17.87 11.29 16.59
C GLY A 141 -17.20 12.17 15.55
N HIS A 142 -15.91 12.00 15.26
CA HIS A 142 -15.19 12.82 14.27
C HIS A 142 -15.23 12.23 12.85
N GLY A 143 -15.30 10.92 12.72
CA GLY A 143 -15.15 10.21 11.44
C GLY A 143 -16.16 10.65 10.37
N GLU A 144 -17.37 11.03 10.75
CA GLU A 144 -18.40 11.50 9.82
C GLU A 144 -18.03 12.80 9.09
N CYS A 145 -17.30 13.70 9.77
CA CYS A 145 -16.93 15.03 9.25
C CYS A 145 -15.44 15.07 8.85
N MET A 146 -14.57 14.49 9.68
CA MET A 146 -13.12 14.57 9.53
C MET A 146 -12.61 13.33 8.76
N ASN A 147 -12.77 13.36 7.45
CA ASN A 147 -12.37 12.27 6.56
C ASN A 147 -11.86 12.79 5.20
N GLY A 148 -11.34 11.90 4.38
CA GLY A 148 -10.84 12.21 3.04
C GLY A 148 -10.41 10.95 2.28
N ILE A 149 -9.69 11.13 1.17
CA ILE A 149 -9.30 10.05 0.26
C ILE A 149 -7.80 10.11 -0.04
N LEU A 150 -7.12 8.98 0.14
CA LEU A 150 -5.82 8.73 -0.49
C LEU A 150 -6.05 8.05 -1.84
N ARG A 151 -5.74 8.75 -2.92
CA ARG A 151 -5.77 8.21 -4.28
C ARG A 151 -4.43 7.62 -4.64
N VAL A 152 -4.40 6.31 -4.85
CA VAL A 152 -3.21 5.60 -5.32
C VAL A 152 -3.33 5.42 -6.83
N ILE A 153 -2.36 5.97 -7.58
CA ILE A 153 -2.32 5.92 -9.04
C ILE A 153 -1.24 4.96 -9.52
N ASN A 154 -1.39 4.45 -10.74
CA ASN A 154 -0.29 3.75 -11.39
C ASN A 154 0.89 4.72 -11.56
N ASP A 155 2.10 4.21 -11.39
CA ASP A 155 3.29 4.96 -11.76
C ASP A 155 3.28 5.14 -13.30
N LEU A 156 3.41 6.38 -13.79
CA LEU A 156 3.48 6.72 -15.20
C LEU A 156 4.89 6.48 -15.73
#